data_ad39e86af400aa106ec9975eb0ef93cd
#
_entry.id   ad39e86af400aa106ec9975eb0ef93cd
#
_cell.length_a   1.000
_cell.length_b   1.000
_cell.length_c   1.000
_cell.angle_alpha   90.00
_cell.angle_beta   90.00
_cell.angle_gamma   90.00
#
_symmetry.space_group_name_H-M   'P 1'
#
loop_
_entity.id
_entity.type
_entity.pdbx_description
1 polymer ?
#
loop_
_entity_poly.entity_id
_entity_poly.type
_entity_poly.pdbx_seq_one_letter_code
_entity_poly.pdbx_strand_id
1 'polypeptide(L)'
;MASLGPPKSTGLPKERLALGCVFASIFGYTAGIRTIDTVSRADFGLLAGLPLLPSPATQYRFLQSVSVKSALDCQTALGARLITLGHVTPGHPVNVDGHTMKTYSRKAMKQSFITQEDRYGKAVRTFSTQDQASKKPLIALAAYSGTTVAQVTHHLAALTRAILGRDFLMVADKEWYCGQLIQDLHAQYGIEVLTPVKSSPKRQVEFDAVPLEQYDQTVWGKVAAVYTTMTDVDGPLRMLLKKRPNDTYFALITPACAMTADTAMPTYTKRWRIENFFAANAFLGVNHLPSLNLNAIQTMLSLRLLAFHVVDNCRHDLGAAYQKKTPELIHREFVDGVQGRVQLRGNLIEVSIYGCAHETAAAAILTNLDTKLEKAGVDPCIPWLGNRRLRFTFH
;
A
#
# COMPACT_ATOMS: atom_id res chain seq x y z
N MET A 1 10.23 8.77 -10.42
CA MET A 1 11.20 7.90 -11.14
C MET A 1 12.65 8.41 -11.02
N ALA A 2 12.88 9.73 -10.91
CA ALA A 2 14.21 10.31 -10.70
C ALA A 2 14.95 9.81 -9.43
N SER A 3 14.23 9.28 -8.45
CA SER A 3 14.77 8.74 -7.20
C SER A 3 15.48 7.38 -7.31
N LEU A 4 15.47 6.74 -8.49
CA LEU A 4 16.07 5.40 -8.66
C LEU A 4 17.59 5.38 -8.78
N GLY A 5 18.24 6.53 -8.57
CA GLY A 5 19.69 6.72 -8.61
C GLY A 5 20.23 7.04 -10.02
N PRO A 6 21.52 7.39 -10.15
CA PRO A 6 22.11 7.86 -11.40
C PRO A 6 22.02 6.80 -12.50
N PRO A 7 21.80 7.20 -13.77
CA PRO A 7 21.79 6.28 -14.89
C PRO A 7 23.16 5.64 -15.08
N LYS A 8 23.20 4.37 -15.47
CA LYS A 8 24.44 3.74 -15.91
C LYS A 8 24.80 4.27 -17.30
N SER A 9 26.07 4.51 -17.55
CA SER A 9 26.57 4.98 -18.84
C SER A 9 26.37 3.98 -19.99
N THR A 10 26.15 2.71 -19.66
CA THR A 10 25.88 1.63 -20.64
C THR A 10 24.74 0.76 -20.11
N GLY A 11 23.67 0.58 -20.89
CA GLY A 11 22.55 -0.29 -20.55
C GLY A 11 21.19 0.40 -20.67
N LEU A 12 20.13 -0.33 -20.35
CA LEU A 12 18.76 0.20 -20.37
C LEU A 12 18.54 1.20 -19.23
N PRO A 13 17.85 2.34 -19.49
CA PRO A 13 17.51 3.32 -18.45
C PRO A 13 16.70 2.68 -17.32
N LYS A 14 17.07 3.00 -16.08
CA LYS A 14 16.40 2.42 -14.88
C LYS A 14 14.92 2.74 -14.83
N GLU A 15 14.53 3.93 -15.27
CA GLU A 15 13.16 4.40 -15.32
C GLU A 15 12.31 3.52 -16.26
N ARG A 16 12.85 3.14 -17.40
CA ARG A 16 12.17 2.25 -18.37
C ARG A 16 12.09 0.83 -17.85
N LEU A 17 13.15 0.34 -17.17
CA LEU A 17 13.13 -0.96 -16.49
C LEU A 17 12.07 -0.98 -15.39
N ALA A 18 11.98 0.09 -14.59
CA ALA A 18 10.96 0.24 -13.56
C ALA A 18 9.55 0.23 -14.17
N LEU A 19 9.33 1.00 -15.24
CA LEU A 19 8.05 1.04 -15.95
C LEU A 19 7.68 -0.33 -16.52
N GLY A 20 8.65 -1.04 -17.10
CA GLY A 20 8.46 -2.42 -17.55
C GLY A 20 8.06 -3.37 -16.43
N CYS A 21 8.63 -3.21 -15.23
CA CYS A 21 8.23 -3.99 -14.06
C CYS A 21 6.82 -3.62 -13.54
N VAL A 22 6.41 -2.35 -13.65
CA VAL A 22 5.03 -1.92 -13.33
C VAL A 22 4.04 -2.58 -14.29
N PHE A 23 4.28 -2.53 -15.59
CA PHE A 23 3.44 -3.21 -16.58
C PHE A 23 3.39 -4.72 -16.34
N ALA A 24 4.54 -5.33 -16.09
CA ALA A 24 4.59 -6.75 -15.76
C ALA A 24 3.82 -7.08 -14.47
N SER A 25 3.80 -6.20 -13.48
CA SER A 25 2.98 -6.38 -12.27
C SER A 25 1.50 -6.32 -12.56
N ILE A 26 1.05 -5.43 -13.47
CA ILE A 26 -0.36 -5.30 -13.83
C ILE A 26 -0.81 -6.45 -14.74
N PHE A 27 0.00 -6.82 -15.72
CA PHE A 27 -0.42 -7.70 -16.80
C PHE A 27 0.13 -9.11 -16.74
N GLY A 28 1.15 -9.41 -15.94
CA GLY A 28 1.88 -10.66 -16.04
C GLY A 28 2.35 -11.32 -14.76
N TYR A 29 2.37 -10.66 -13.60
CA TYR A 29 2.98 -11.23 -12.39
C TYR A 29 2.01 -12.03 -11.49
N THR A 30 1.01 -12.66 -12.06
CA THR A 30 0.03 -13.45 -11.27
C THR A 30 0.66 -14.50 -10.35
N ALA A 31 1.78 -15.11 -10.77
CA ALA A 31 2.53 -16.10 -9.97
C ALA A 31 4.04 -15.75 -9.84
N GLY A 32 4.39 -14.46 -9.96
CA GLY A 32 5.76 -13.96 -9.79
C GLY A 32 6.47 -13.58 -11.09
N ILE A 33 7.72 -13.17 -10.98
CA ILE A 33 8.52 -12.62 -12.10
C ILE A 33 8.60 -13.52 -13.34
N ARG A 34 8.53 -14.85 -13.15
CA ARG A 34 8.65 -15.80 -14.26
C ARG A 34 7.42 -15.83 -15.16
N THR A 35 6.28 -15.36 -14.69
CA THR A 35 5.04 -15.34 -15.49
C THR A 35 4.98 -14.20 -16.51
N ILE A 36 6.01 -13.36 -16.59
CA ILE A 36 6.10 -12.32 -17.62
C ILE A 36 6.08 -12.88 -19.05
N ASP A 37 6.45 -14.15 -19.22
CA ASP A 37 6.42 -14.80 -20.53
C ASP A 37 5.00 -15.12 -21.00
N THR A 38 3.97 -14.90 -20.16
CA THR A 38 2.56 -15.01 -20.53
C THR A 38 2.01 -13.78 -21.25
N VAL A 39 2.75 -12.66 -21.27
CA VAL A 39 2.39 -11.43 -21.96
C VAL A 39 3.28 -11.18 -23.17
N SER A 40 2.80 -10.42 -24.15
CA SER A 40 3.61 -10.00 -25.28
C SER A 40 4.74 -9.08 -24.83
N ARG A 41 5.95 -9.61 -24.76
CA ARG A 41 7.13 -8.84 -24.35
C ARG A 41 7.46 -7.71 -25.32
N ALA A 42 7.12 -7.85 -26.60
CA ALA A 42 7.35 -6.82 -27.62
C ALA A 42 6.41 -5.64 -27.43
N ASP A 43 5.09 -5.90 -27.31
CA ASP A 43 4.08 -4.86 -27.20
C ASP A 43 4.26 -4.06 -25.89
N PHE A 44 4.35 -4.75 -24.75
CA PHE A 44 4.59 -4.08 -23.47
C PHE A 44 5.99 -3.46 -23.33
N GLY A 45 6.98 -4.01 -24.04
CA GLY A 45 8.29 -3.38 -24.18
C GLY A 45 8.17 -2.03 -24.84
N LEU A 46 7.48 -1.98 -25.98
CA LEU A 46 7.26 -0.74 -26.73
C LEU A 46 6.55 0.32 -25.85
N LEU A 47 5.52 -0.05 -25.11
CA LEU A 47 4.83 0.85 -24.19
C LEU A 47 5.73 1.33 -23.03
N ALA A 48 6.72 0.55 -22.63
CA ALA A 48 7.73 0.96 -21.65
C ALA A 48 8.89 1.76 -22.28
N GLY A 49 8.89 2.01 -23.59
CA GLY A 49 9.98 2.63 -24.32
C GLY A 49 11.20 1.75 -24.47
N LEU A 50 11.00 0.44 -24.50
CA LEU A 50 12.02 -0.59 -24.64
C LEU A 50 11.74 -1.43 -25.90
N PRO A 51 12.76 -2.01 -26.56
CA PRO A 51 12.53 -2.93 -27.67
C PRO A 51 11.73 -4.17 -27.28
N LEU A 52 11.98 -4.67 -26.06
CA LEU A 52 11.30 -5.81 -25.45
C LEU A 52 11.21 -5.59 -23.95
N LEU A 53 10.18 -6.11 -23.30
CA LEU A 53 10.22 -6.24 -21.84
C LEU A 53 11.43 -7.10 -21.44
N PRO A 54 12.17 -6.66 -20.44
CA PRO A 54 13.36 -7.37 -19.98
C PRO A 54 13.04 -8.80 -19.53
N SER A 55 13.98 -9.72 -19.78
CA SER A 55 13.85 -11.09 -19.26
C SER A 55 13.73 -11.11 -17.73
N PRO A 56 13.16 -12.17 -17.12
CA PRO A 56 13.12 -12.32 -15.67
C PRO A 56 14.46 -12.09 -14.98
N ALA A 57 15.56 -12.59 -15.59
CA ALA A 57 16.91 -12.42 -15.06
C ALA A 57 17.36 -10.94 -15.08
N THR A 58 17.02 -10.19 -16.12
CA THR A 58 17.35 -8.77 -16.24
C THR A 58 16.53 -7.94 -15.25
N GLN A 59 15.24 -8.24 -15.11
CA GLN A 59 14.38 -7.59 -14.11
C GLN A 59 14.89 -7.86 -12.70
N TYR A 60 15.23 -9.09 -12.39
CA TYR A 60 15.77 -9.45 -11.10
C TYR A 60 17.07 -8.71 -10.77
N ARG A 61 18.01 -8.62 -11.71
CA ARG A 61 19.24 -7.82 -11.55
C ARG A 61 18.94 -6.34 -11.33
N PHE A 62 17.98 -5.81 -12.06
CA PHE A 62 17.50 -4.43 -11.85
C PHE A 62 16.96 -4.24 -10.44
N LEU A 63 16.04 -5.09 -9.99
CA LEU A 63 15.46 -5.00 -8.65
C LEU A 63 16.52 -5.05 -7.54
N GLN A 64 17.56 -5.88 -7.71
CA GLN A 64 18.68 -5.95 -6.76
C GLN A 64 19.57 -4.71 -6.78
N SER A 65 19.66 -4.03 -7.91
CA SER A 65 20.55 -2.87 -8.10
C SER A 65 19.99 -1.56 -7.51
N VAL A 66 18.71 -1.52 -7.16
CA VAL A 66 18.07 -0.37 -6.52
C VAL A 66 18.22 -0.52 -5.01
N SER A 67 18.74 0.49 -4.34
CA SER A 67 18.86 0.47 -2.88
C SER A 67 17.49 0.56 -2.19
N VAL A 68 17.37 0.01 -0.99
CA VAL A 68 16.18 0.17 -0.15
C VAL A 68 15.81 1.65 -0.02
N LYS A 69 16.80 2.52 0.24
CA LYS A 69 16.56 3.96 0.34
C LYS A 69 15.92 4.52 -0.93
N SER A 70 16.50 4.27 -2.09
CA SER A 70 15.95 4.77 -3.37
C SER A 70 14.54 4.24 -3.66
N ALA A 71 14.26 3.00 -3.28
CA ALA A 71 12.93 2.42 -3.41
C ALA A 71 11.91 3.11 -2.49
N LEU A 72 12.28 3.48 -1.27
CA LEU A 72 11.45 4.23 -0.33
C LEU A 72 11.30 5.68 -0.75
N ASP A 73 12.35 6.33 -1.24
CA ASP A 73 12.28 7.68 -1.83
C ASP A 73 11.26 7.74 -2.98
N CYS A 74 11.19 6.66 -3.79
CA CYS A 74 10.18 6.53 -4.84
C CYS A 74 8.74 6.48 -4.28
N GLN A 75 8.51 5.75 -3.18
CA GLN A 75 7.20 5.72 -2.52
C GLN A 75 6.84 7.08 -1.92
N THR A 76 7.80 7.75 -1.30
CA THR A 76 7.58 9.10 -0.75
C THR A 76 7.20 10.09 -1.86
N ALA A 77 7.90 10.06 -2.99
CA ALA A 77 7.56 10.88 -4.15
C ALA A 77 6.17 10.55 -4.73
N LEU A 78 5.81 9.27 -4.76
CA LEU A 78 4.47 8.81 -5.17
C LEU A 78 3.40 9.35 -4.22
N GLY A 79 3.60 9.24 -2.90
CA GLY A 79 2.69 9.76 -1.88
C GLY A 79 2.48 11.27 -2.01
N ALA A 80 3.56 12.04 -2.19
CA ALA A 80 3.48 13.48 -2.43
C ALA A 80 2.69 13.79 -3.71
N ARG A 81 2.86 12.99 -4.76
CA ARG A 81 2.09 13.15 -6.00
C ARG A 81 0.60 12.85 -5.82
N LEU A 82 0.24 11.86 -5.01
CA LEU A 82 -1.16 11.57 -4.68
C LEU A 82 -1.83 12.76 -3.97
N ILE A 83 -1.11 13.45 -3.09
CA ILE A 83 -1.60 14.68 -2.44
C ILE A 83 -1.78 15.80 -3.47
N THR A 84 -0.77 16.04 -4.32
CA THR A 84 -0.85 17.08 -5.36
C THR A 84 -2.03 16.85 -6.32
N LEU A 85 -2.36 15.59 -6.60
CA LEU A 85 -3.50 15.21 -7.47
C LEU A 85 -4.85 15.20 -6.73
N GLY A 86 -4.88 15.51 -5.42
CA GLY A 86 -6.11 15.47 -4.62
C GLY A 86 -6.62 14.07 -4.30
N HIS A 87 -5.83 13.02 -4.53
CA HIS A 87 -6.21 11.64 -4.21
C HIS A 87 -6.05 11.30 -2.74
N VAL A 88 -5.22 12.04 -2.01
CA VAL A 88 -5.01 11.96 -0.57
C VAL A 88 -5.06 13.38 0.00
N THR A 89 -5.83 13.56 1.05
CA THR A 89 -5.93 14.83 1.79
C THR A 89 -5.30 14.63 3.17
N PRO A 90 -4.21 15.35 3.50
CA PRO A 90 -3.61 15.25 4.84
C PRO A 90 -4.57 15.67 5.96
N GLY A 91 -4.45 15.01 7.12
CA GLY A 91 -5.26 15.32 8.30
C GLY A 91 -6.20 14.20 8.72
N HIS A 92 -6.26 13.13 7.96
CA HIS A 92 -7.00 11.92 8.33
C HIS A 92 -6.13 10.94 9.12
N PRO A 93 -6.76 10.02 9.90
CA PRO A 93 -6.05 8.92 10.53
C PRO A 93 -5.37 8.02 9.50
N VAL A 94 -4.26 7.42 9.90
CA VAL A 94 -3.48 6.49 9.09
C VAL A 94 -3.53 5.10 9.71
N ASN A 95 -4.06 4.14 8.99
CA ASN A 95 -4.02 2.74 9.37
C ASN A 95 -2.61 2.20 9.19
N VAL A 96 -2.14 1.40 10.14
CA VAL A 96 -0.86 0.69 10.08
C VAL A 96 -1.09 -0.77 10.37
N ASP A 97 -0.48 -1.63 9.57
CA ASP A 97 -0.57 -3.08 9.78
C ASP A 97 0.65 -3.80 9.21
N GLY A 98 0.89 -5.01 9.71
CA GLY A 98 1.94 -5.90 9.28
C GLY A 98 1.37 -7.11 8.53
N HIS A 99 2.01 -7.49 7.43
CA HIS A 99 1.66 -8.68 6.67
C HIS A 99 2.86 -9.63 6.56
N THR A 100 2.63 -10.90 6.79
CA THR A 100 3.67 -11.94 6.72
C THR A 100 3.61 -12.64 5.37
N MET A 101 4.69 -12.50 4.59
CA MET A 101 4.83 -13.16 3.29
C MET A 101 5.72 -14.39 3.42
N LYS A 102 5.15 -15.56 3.20
CA LYS A 102 5.88 -16.82 3.20
C LYS A 102 6.90 -16.89 2.07
N THR A 103 8.05 -17.49 2.36
CA THR A 103 9.07 -17.76 1.35
C THR A 103 9.46 -19.23 1.34
N TYR A 104 9.65 -19.77 0.13
CA TYR A 104 10.11 -21.14 -0.10
C TYR A 104 11.63 -21.21 -0.35
N SER A 105 12.37 -20.15 0.00
CA SER A 105 13.80 -20.11 -0.19
C SER A 105 14.52 -21.21 0.57
N ARG A 106 15.50 -21.83 -0.07
CA ARG A 106 16.41 -22.80 0.57
C ARG A 106 17.46 -22.15 1.48
N LYS A 107 17.67 -20.83 1.37
CA LYS A 107 18.63 -20.09 2.20
C LYS A 107 18.21 -20.14 3.68
N ALA A 108 19.20 -20.18 4.56
CA ALA A 108 18.96 -20.06 5.98
C ALA A 108 18.41 -18.67 6.32
N MET A 109 17.37 -18.60 7.14
CA MET A 109 16.82 -17.36 7.68
C MET A 109 16.06 -17.68 8.98
N LYS A 110 15.92 -16.68 9.84
CA LYS A 110 15.11 -16.77 11.05
C LYS A 110 13.65 -17.03 10.65
N GLN A 111 13.00 -17.93 11.38
CA GLN A 111 11.59 -18.22 11.16
C GLN A 111 10.70 -17.16 11.83
N SER A 112 9.54 -16.89 11.24
CA SER A 112 8.45 -16.11 11.83
C SER A 112 7.22 -16.97 11.98
N PHE A 113 6.36 -16.62 12.92
CA PHE A 113 5.04 -17.23 13.03
C PHE A 113 4.18 -16.77 11.83
N ILE A 114 3.63 -17.75 11.12
CA ILE A 114 2.76 -17.54 9.95
C ILE A 114 1.34 -17.79 10.42
N THR A 115 0.62 -16.72 10.73
CA THR A 115 -0.72 -16.80 11.34
C THR A 115 -1.73 -17.60 10.50
N GLN A 116 -1.63 -17.51 9.17
CA GLN A 116 -2.53 -18.26 8.27
C GLN A 116 -2.32 -19.78 8.31
N GLU A 117 -1.15 -20.23 8.75
CA GLU A 117 -0.78 -21.65 8.82
C GLU A 117 -0.62 -22.18 10.25
N ASP A 118 -0.81 -21.30 11.23
CA ASP A 118 -0.64 -21.60 12.67
C ASP A 118 0.69 -22.30 12.99
N ARG A 119 1.79 -21.88 12.32
CA ARG A 119 3.11 -22.46 12.51
C ARG A 119 4.26 -21.49 12.24
N TYR A 120 5.43 -21.81 12.75
CA TYR A 120 6.66 -21.12 12.39
C TYR A 120 7.16 -21.55 11.01
N GLY A 121 7.59 -20.59 10.20
CA GLY A 121 8.13 -20.83 8.89
C GLY A 121 9.01 -19.68 8.39
N LYS A 122 9.67 -19.89 7.27
CA LYS A 122 10.47 -18.84 6.62
C LYS A 122 9.54 -17.80 6.00
N ALA A 123 9.68 -16.57 6.42
CA ALA A 123 8.84 -15.48 5.96
C ALA A 123 9.58 -14.14 5.95
N VAL A 124 9.11 -13.23 5.14
CA VAL A 124 9.45 -11.80 5.19
C VAL A 124 8.22 -11.07 5.70
N ARG A 125 8.40 -10.12 6.59
CA ARG A 125 7.33 -9.25 7.03
C ARG A 125 7.31 -7.99 6.19
N THR A 126 6.13 -7.53 5.83
CA THR A 126 5.90 -6.21 5.25
C THR A 126 5.02 -5.41 6.18
N PHE A 127 5.27 -4.13 6.25
CA PHE A 127 4.51 -3.19 7.06
C PHE A 127 4.03 -2.08 6.15
N SER A 128 2.77 -1.73 6.25
CA SER A 128 2.18 -0.71 5.37
C SER A 128 1.43 0.34 6.15
N THR A 129 1.40 1.54 5.58
CA THR A 129 0.53 2.63 6.03
C THR A 129 -0.49 2.94 4.95
N GLN A 130 -1.72 3.27 5.38
CA GLN A 130 -2.85 3.58 4.50
C GLN A 130 -3.61 4.78 5.03
N ASP A 131 -3.83 5.79 4.20
CA ASP A 131 -4.75 6.87 4.54
C ASP A 131 -6.17 6.31 4.73
N GLN A 132 -6.77 6.58 5.88
CA GLN A 132 -8.04 5.96 6.26
C GLN A 132 -9.22 6.49 5.43
N ALA A 133 -9.19 7.75 5.02
CA ALA A 133 -10.26 8.37 4.28
C ALA A 133 -10.28 7.91 2.81
N SER A 134 -9.18 8.08 2.11
CA SER A 134 -9.05 7.70 0.70
C SER A 134 -8.85 6.20 0.48
N LYS A 135 -8.47 5.45 1.54
CA LYS A 135 -8.06 4.03 1.49
C LYS A 135 -6.81 3.80 0.64
N LYS A 136 -6.07 4.85 0.32
CA LYS A 136 -4.85 4.74 -0.49
C LYS A 136 -3.68 4.33 0.39
N PRO A 137 -2.94 3.26 0.03
CA PRO A 137 -1.70 2.93 0.70
C PRO A 137 -0.65 4.01 0.42
N LEU A 138 0.14 4.35 1.45
CA LEU A 138 1.16 5.41 1.36
C LEU A 138 2.56 4.81 1.29
N ILE A 139 2.88 3.91 2.22
CA ILE A 139 4.17 3.25 2.35
C ILE A 139 3.98 1.75 2.51
N ALA A 140 4.87 0.97 1.90
CA ALA A 140 5.05 -0.45 2.14
C ALA A 140 6.53 -0.73 2.38
N LEU A 141 6.87 -1.20 3.57
CA LEU A 141 8.23 -1.47 4.02
C LEU A 141 8.44 -2.97 4.23
N ALA A 142 9.49 -3.54 3.63
CA ALA A 142 9.91 -4.91 3.87
C ALA A 142 10.92 -5.00 5.02
N ALA A 143 10.76 -5.99 5.87
CA ALA A 143 11.69 -6.29 6.95
C ALA A 143 11.97 -7.79 7.03
N TYR A 144 13.21 -8.14 7.40
CA TYR A 144 13.54 -9.54 7.65
C TYR A 144 12.83 -10.06 8.90
N SER A 145 12.62 -11.34 8.92
CA SER A 145 12.16 -12.07 10.10
C SER A 145 13.03 -11.75 11.32
N GLY A 146 12.37 -11.38 12.41
CA GLY A 146 13.02 -10.98 13.67
C GLY A 146 13.19 -9.48 13.86
N THR A 147 12.88 -8.66 12.87
CA THR A 147 12.73 -7.20 13.07
C THR A 147 11.47 -6.94 13.90
N THR A 148 11.61 -6.18 14.98
CA THR A 148 10.50 -5.85 15.86
C THR A 148 9.57 -4.79 15.23
N VAL A 149 8.30 -4.79 15.63
CA VAL A 149 7.34 -3.75 15.23
C VAL A 149 7.87 -2.36 15.60
N ALA A 150 8.45 -2.18 16.78
CA ALA A 150 9.00 -0.90 17.21
C ALA A 150 10.08 -0.38 16.24
N GLN A 151 11.05 -1.22 15.87
CA GLN A 151 12.12 -0.83 14.93
C GLN A 151 11.60 -0.36 13.57
N VAL A 152 10.56 -1.00 13.06
CA VAL A 152 9.98 -0.65 11.75
C VAL A 152 9.09 0.58 11.85
N THR A 153 8.39 0.76 12.96
CA THR A 153 7.37 1.81 13.10
C THR A 153 8.00 3.20 13.07
N HIS A 154 9.17 3.41 13.64
CA HIS A 154 9.89 4.68 13.51
C HIS A 154 10.13 5.06 12.05
N HIS A 155 10.57 4.11 11.22
CA HIS A 155 10.74 4.35 9.79
C HIS A 155 9.41 4.63 9.07
N LEU A 156 8.36 3.86 9.37
CA LEU A 156 7.02 4.10 8.80
C LEU A 156 6.49 5.47 9.19
N ALA A 157 6.64 5.85 10.46
CA ALA A 157 6.22 7.15 10.99
C ALA A 157 6.93 8.29 10.26
N ALA A 158 8.26 8.23 10.17
CA ALA A 158 9.06 9.26 9.50
C ALA A 158 8.69 9.41 8.01
N LEU A 159 8.58 8.30 7.27
CA LEU A 159 8.23 8.33 5.84
C LEU A 159 6.79 8.81 5.60
N THR A 160 5.83 8.36 6.42
CA THR A 160 4.43 8.77 6.31
C THR A 160 4.28 10.26 6.63
N ARG A 161 4.97 10.74 7.67
CA ARG A 161 4.99 12.17 8.02
C ARG A 161 5.63 13.02 6.91
N ALA A 162 6.70 12.52 6.29
CA ALA A 162 7.32 13.20 5.14
C ALA A 162 6.37 13.33 3.94
N ILE A 163 5.48 12.34 3.72
CA ILE A 163 4.43 12.41 2.69
C ILE A 163 3.35 13.40 3.08
N LEU A 164 2.80 13.29 4.29
CA LEU A 164 1.63 14.07 4.71
C LEU A 164 1.97 15.52 5.08
N GLY A 165 3.24 15.83 5.37
CA GLY A 165 3.72 17.15 5.74
C GLY A 165 3.21 17.64 7.09
N ARG A 166 2.62 16.77 7.93
CA ARG A 166 2.03 17.09 9.22
C ARG A 166 1.88 15.85 10.11
N ASP A 167 1.54 16.10 11.36
CA ASP A 167 1.21 15.06 12.35
C ASP A 167 -0.10 14.37 11.99
N PHE A 168 -0.26 13.13 12.43
CA PHE A 168 -1.44 12.31 12.17
C PHE A 168 -1.72 11.34 13.32
N LEU A 169 -2.94 10.82 13.38
CA LEU A 169 -3.30 9.73 14.29
C LEU A 169 -2.95 8.39 13.61
N MET A 170 -2.07 7.61 14.22
CA MET A 170 -1.74 6.25 13.80
C MET A 170 -2.73 5.27 14.41
N VAL A 171 -3.44 4.50 13.59
CA VAL A 171 -4.38 3.47 14.02
C VAL A 171 -3.76 2.10 13.75
N ALA A 172 -3.44 1.38 14.80
CA ALA A 172 -2.68 0.14 14.71
C ALA A 172 -3.35 -1.00 15.48
N ASP A 173 -2.93 -2.23 15.24
CA ASP A 173 -3.41 -3.39 15.96
C ASP A 173 -2.71 -3.56 17.33
N LYS A 174 -3.05 -4.64 18.06
CA LYS A 174 -2.49 -4.92 19.39
C LYS A 174 -0.97 -5.20 19.39
N GLU A 175 -0.33 -5.47 18.24
CA GLU A 175 1.13 -5.62 18.17
C GLU A 175 1.84 -4.31 18.53
N TRP A 176 1.21 -3.16 18.25
CA TRP A 176 1.73 -1.82 18.55
C TRP A 176 1.48 -1.37 19.99
N TYR A 177 0.83 -2.19 20.82
CA TYR A 177 0.63 -1.90 22.24
C TYR A 177 1.97 -2.07 23.00
N CYS A 178 2.76 -1.00 23.02
CA CYS A 178 4.06 -0.90 23.67
C CYS A 178 4.27 0.54 24.16
N GLY A 179 4.46 0.73 25.48
CA GLY A 179 4.57 2.04 26.09
C GLY A 179 5.70 2.87 25.49
N GLN A 180 6.91 2.35 25.44
CA GLN A 180 8.06 3.05 24.86
C GLN A 180 7.81 3.50 23.42
N LEU A 181 7.21 2.64 22.59
CA LEU A 181 6.91 3.00 21.21
C LEU A 181 5.87 4.14 21.13
N ILE A 182 4.82 4.10 21.94
CA ILE A 182 3.79 5.16 22.00
C ILE A 182 4.43 6.48 22.44
N GLN A 183 5.28 6.45 23.46
CA GLN A 183 6.00 7.62 23.95
C GLN A 183 6.93 8.20 22.87
N ASP A 184 7.73 7.34 22.25
CA ASP A 184 8.69 7.76 21.21
C ASP A 184 7.99 8.39 20.00
N LEU A 185 6.88 7.81 19.55
CA LEU A 185 6.12 8.34 18.42
C LEU A 185 5.54 9.71 18.73
N HIS A 186 5.02 9.90 19.94
CA HIS A 186 4.51 11.19 20.40
C HIS A 186 5.64 12.22 20.53
N ALA A 187 6.71 11.89 21.24
CA ALA A 187 7.80 12.82 21.55
C ALA A 187 8.61 13.22 20.30
N GLN A 188 8.93 12.25 19.41
CA GLN A 188 9.82 12.49 18.27
C GLN A 188 9.08 13.00 17.03
N TYR A 189 7.82 12.59 16.83
CA TYR A 189 7.10 12.87 15.59
C TYR A 189 5.77 13.60 15.79
N GLY A 190 5.30 13.85 17.02
CA GLY A 190 3.98 14.39 17.30
C GLY A 190 2.83 13.44 16.88
N ILE A 191 3.13 12.16 16.76
CA ILE A 191 2.17 11.15 16.28
C ILE A 191 1.47 10.53 17.46
N GLU A 192 0.15 10.66 17.49
CA GLU A 192 -0.71 9.95 18.43
C GLU A 192 -1.02 8.54 17.91
N VAL A 193 -1.14 7.59 18.83
CA VAL A 193 -1.41 6.19 18.50
C VAL A 193 -2.74 5.77 19.10
N LEU A 194 -3.58 5.13 18.30
CA LEU A 194 -4.80 4.45 18.75
C LEU A 194 -4.63 2.95 18.54
N THR A 195 -4.54 2.18 19.63
CA THR A 195 -4.28 0.74 19.58
C THR A 195 -5.08 -0.02 20.65
N PRO A 196 -5.47 -1.28 20.42
CA PRO A 196 -6.10 -2.10 21.45
C PRO A 196 -5.13 -2.44 22.57
N VAL A 197 -5.66 -2.45 23.78
CA VAL A 197 -4.93 -2.91 24.96
C VAL A 197 -4.74 -4.43 24.89
N LYS A 198 -3.51 -4.90 25.15
CA LYS A 198 -3.25 -6.33 25.31
C LYS A 198 -3.88 -6.82 26.60
N SER A 199 -4.66 -7.89 26.50
CA SER A 199 -5.24 -8.55 27.68
C SER A 199 -4.13 -9.13 28.55
N SER A 200 -4.23 -8.91 29.86
CA SER A 200 -3.39 -9.51 30.89
C SER A 200 -4.18 -9.58 32.19
N PRO A 201 -3.82 -10.45 33.14
CA PRO A 201 -4.48 -10.51 34.45
C PRO A 201 -4.48 -9.14 35.17
N LYS A 202 -3.37 -8.40 35.09
CA LYS A 202 -3.29 -7.05 35.67
C LYS A 202 -4.29 -6.08 35.02
N ARG A 203 -4.41 -6.09 33.70
CA ARG A 203 -5.36 -5.25 32.96
C ARG A 203 -6.80 -5.66 33.22
N GLN A 204 -7.07 -6.95 33.42
CA GLN A 204 -8.40 -7.43 33.79
C GLN A 204 -8.85 -6.85 35.13
N VAL A 205 -7.98 -6.85 36.14
CA VAL A 205 -8.26 -6.22 37.44
C VAL A 205 -8.56 -4.72 37.28
N GLU A 206 -7.80 -4.00 36.46
CA GLU A 206 -8.06 -2.59 36.16
C GLU A 206 -9.42 -2.38 35.48
N PHE A 207 -9.81 -3.26 34.57
CA PHE A 207 -11.08 -3.18 33.87
C PHE A 207 -12.27 -3.47 34.80
N ASP A 208 -12.14 -4.48 35.66
CA ASP A 208 -13.17 -4.86 36.64
C ASP A 208 -13.33 -3.79 37.74
N ALA A 209 -12.29 -3.01 38.00
CA ALA A 209 -12.33 -1.91 38.96
C ALA A 209 -13.06 -0.65 38.46
N VAL A 210 -13.39 -0.56 37.16
CA VAL A 210 -14.14 0.60 36.61
C VAL A 210 -15.59 0.50 37.00
N PRO A 211 -16.15 1.46 37.81
CA PRO A 211 -17.53 1.45 38.27
C PRO A 211 -18.52 1.50 37.12
N LEU A 212 -19.64 0.80 37.26
CA LEU A 212 -20.66 0.72 36.19
C LEU A 212 -21.27 2.09 35.84
N GLU A 213 -21.33 3.01 36.78
CA GLU A 213 -21.80 4.39 36.59
C GLU A 213 -20.88 5.24 35.71
N GLN A 214 -19.64 4.82 35.47
CA GLN A 214 -18.72 5.47 34.55
C GLN A 214 -18.89 5.03 33.08
N TYR A 215 -19.77 4.04 32.84
CA TYR A 215 -20.08 3.59 31.50
C TYR A 215 -21.23 4.37 30.89
N ASP A 216 -20.95 5.18 29.94
CA ASP A 216 -21.94 5.86 29.11
C ASP A 216 -22.57 4.89 28.10
N GLN A 217 -23.86 5.03 27.87
CA GLN A 217 -24.53 4.32 26.78
C GLN A 217 -24.26 5.07 25.47
N THR A 218 -23.52 4.43 24.58
CA THR A 218 -23.19 4.96 23.25
C THR A 218 -23.81 4.10 22.16
N VAL A 219 -23.73 4.52 20.92
CA VAL A 219 -24.10 3.69 19.75
C VAL A 219 -23.21 2.41 19.64
N TRP A 220 -22.08 2.39 20.33
CA TRP A 220 -21.15 1.26 20.40
C TRP A 220 -21.41 0.33 21.59
N GLY A 221 -22.44 0.59 22.38
CA GLY A 221 -22.77 -0.07 23.64
C GLY A 221 -22.23 0.71 24.85
N LYS A 222 -22.08 0.04 25.98
CA LYS A 222 -21.55 0.64 27.21
C LYS A 222 -20.06 0.86 27.12
N VAL A 223 -19.60 2.11 27.15
CA VAL A 223 -18.18 2.50 27.05
C VAL A 223 -17.81 3.45 28.17
N ALA A 224 -16.81 3.10 28.96
CA ALA A 224 -16.20 4.00 29.94
C ALA A 224 -14.95 4.67 29.33
N ALA A 225 -14.80 5.95 29.60
CA ALA A 225 -13.66 6.75 29.16
C ALA A 225 -12.84 7.16 30.39
N VAL A 226 -11.80 6.39 30.68
CA VAL A 226 -10.97 6.53 31.89
C VAL A 226 -9.54 6.88 31.52
N TYR A 227 -8.77 7.30 32.54
CA TYR A 227 -7.34 7.47 32.41
C TYR A 227 -6.61 6.27 33.00
N THR A 228 -5.52 5.88 32.35
CA THR A 228 -4.64 4.82 32.81
C THR A 228 -3.19 5.24 32.59
N THR A 229 -2.28 4.48 33.17
CA THR A 229 -0.84 4.65 32.97
C THR A 229 -0.24 3.41 32.35
N MET A 230 0.85 3.58 31.63
CA MET A 230 1.72 2.49 31.18
C MET A 230 3.13 2.73 31.68
N THR A 231 3.84 1.66 31.95
CA THR A 231 5.29 1.73 32.12
C THR A 231 5.90 2.34 30.84
N ASP A 232 6.89 3.19 30.98
CA ASP A 232 7.59 3.85 29.87
C ASP A 232 6.74 4.87 29.05
N VAL A 233 5.66 5.40 29.65
CA VAL A 233 4.89 6.52 29.07
C VAL A 233 4.76 7.62 30.09
N ASP A 234 5.17 8.82 29.72
CA ASP A 234 5.02 10.00 30.55
C ASP A 234 3.57 10.52 30.50
N GLY A 235 2.98 10.63 31.68
CA GLY A 235 1.62 11.14 31.83
C GLY A 235 0.51 10.11 31.60
N PRO A 236 -0.74 10.54 31.76
CA PRO A 236 -1.89 9.67 31.63
C PRO A 236 -2.23 9.39 30.16
N LEU A 237 -2.68 8.17 29.91
CA LEU A 237 -3.24 7.77 28.63
C LEU A 237 -4.75 7.68 28.74
N ARG A 238 -5.44 8.07 27.69
CA ARG A 238 -6.88 7.87 27.55
C ARG A 238 -7.16 6.40 27.23
N MET A 239 -7.96 5.74 28.04
CA MET A 239 -8.45 4.39 27.80
C MET A 239 -9.95 4.42 27.58
N LEU A 240 -10.41 3.84 26.48
CA LEU A 240 -11.81 3.69 26.10
C LEU A 240 -12.17 2.21 26.25
N LEU A 241 -12.86 1.90 27.36
CA LEU A 241 -13.16 0.54 27.80
C LEU A 241 -14.60 0.19 27.45
N LYS A 242 -14.77 -0.72 26.51
CA LYS A 242 -16.08 -1.25 26.12
C LYS A 242 -16.36 -2.57 26.86
N LYS A 243 -17.44 -2.61 27.63
CA LYS A 243 -17.96 -3.84 28.22
C LYS A 243 -18.86 -4.54 27.20
N ARG A 244 -18.59 -5.83 26.93
CA ARG A 244 -19.38 -6.67 26.01
C ARG A 244 -20.49 -7.41 26.78
N PRO A 245 -21.54 -7.90 26.09
CA PRO A 245 -22.66 -8.62 26.74
C PRO A 245 -22.23 -9.88 27.49
N ASN A 246 -21.13 -10.51 27.11
CA ASN A 246 -20.58 -11.71 27.75
C ASN A 246 -19.57 -11.40 28.88
N ASP A 247 -19.65 -10.22 29.47
CA ASP A 247 -18.76 -9.71 30.50
C ASP A 247 -17.26 -9.68 30.13
N THR A 248 -16.93 -9.76 28.87
CA THR A 248 -15.58 -9.50 28.39
C THR A 248 -15.40 -8.03 28.05
N TYR A 249 -14.13 -7.62 27.95
CA TYR A 249 -13.79 -6.23 27.67
C TYR A 249 -13.08 -6.11 26.32
N PHE A 250 -13.26 -4.94 25.72
CA PHE A 250 -12.45 -4.45 24.63
C PHE A 250 -12.01 -3.04 24.96
N ALA A 251 -10.72 -2.80 25.01
CA ALA A 251 -10.19 -1.49 25.36
C ALA A 251 -9.28 -0.95 24.24
N LEU A 252 -9.43 0.34 23.95
CA LEU A 252 -8.53 1.13 23.13
C LEU A 252 -7.74 2.08 24.03
N ILE A 253 -6.49 2.35 23.66
CA ILE A 253 -5.63 3.29 24.35
C ILE A 253 -5.04 4.30 23.38
N THR A 254 -4.88 5.54 23.85
CA THR A 254 -4.29 6.64 23.07
C THR A 254 -3.71 7.72 24.00
N PRO A 255 -2.62 8.42 23.62
CA PRO A 255 -2.20 9.65 24.28
C PRO A 255 -3.14 10.83 24.01
N ALA A 256 -3.99 10.76 22.96
CA ALA A 256 -4.99 11.79 22.63
C ALA A 256 -6.06 11.91 23.70
N CYS A 257 -5.79 12.64 24.77
CA CYS A 257 -6.66 12.74 25.96
C CYS A 257 -8.07 13.28 25.68
N ALA A 258 -8.25 14.05 24.62
CA ALA A 258 -9.53 14.59 24.18
C ALA A 258 -10.37 13.61 23.35
N MET A 259 -9.84 12.45 22.97
CA MET A 259 -10.54 11.50 22.10
C MET A 259 -11.72 10.86 22.84
N THR A 260 -12.90 10.93 22.22
CA THR A 260 -14.16 10.34 22.73
C THR A 260 -14.38 8.93 22.18
N ALA A 261 -15.29 8.17 22.81
CA ALA A 261 -15.70 6.86 22.32
C ALA A 261 -16.31 6.92 20.91
N ASP A 262 -17.11 7.94 20.64
CA ASP A 262 -17.79 8.14 19.35
C ASP A 262 -16.80 8.48 18.21
N THR A 263 -15.62 8.96 18.54
CA THR A 263 -14.53 9.18 17.57
C THR A 263 -13.62 7.97 17.46
N ALA A 264 -13.19 7.39 18.57
CA ALA A 264 -12.20 6.32 18.58
C ALA A 264 -12.73 5.00 18.02
N MET A 265 -13.94 4.59 18.41
CA MET A 265 -14.51 3.30 18.00
C MET A 265 -14.70 3.19 16.49
N PRO A 266 -15.34 4.16 15.79
CA PRO A 266 -15.44 4.12 14.33
C PRO A 266 -14.09 4.28 13.64
N THR A 267 -13.17 5.07 14.22
CA THR A 267 -11.81 5.23 13.68
C THR A 267 -11.05 3.90 13.74
N TYR A 268 -11.09 3.21 14.87
CA TYR A 268 -10.45 1.90 14.99
C TYR A 268 -11.13 0.85 14.12
N THR A 269 -12.44 0.82 14.04
CA THR A 269 -13.17 -0.13 13.19
C THR A 269 -12.77 -0.01 11.71
N LYS A 270 -12.45 1.18 11.25
CA LYS A 270 -11.98 1.38 9.87
C LYS A 270 -10.55 0.82 9.62
N ARG A 271 -9.80 0.44 10.65
CA ARG A 271 -8.46 -0.12 10.51
C ARG A 271 -8.43 -1.38 9.63
N TRP A 272 -9.43 -2.26 9.74
CA TRP A 272 -9.49 -3.48 8.93
C TRP A 272 -9.41 -3.25 7.40
N ARG A 273 -9.61 -2.02 6.93
CA ARG A 273 -9.47 -1.65 5.52
C ARG A 273 -8.07 -1.88 4.96
N ILE A 274 -7.03 -1.84 5.82
CA ILE A 274 -5.66 -2.14 5.40
C ILE A 274 -5.47 -3.63 5.13
N GLU A 275 -6.21 -4.50 5.82
CA GLU A 275 -6.20 -5.95 5.55
C GLU A 275 -6.77 -6.24 4.15
N ASN A 276 -7.80 -5.51 3.74
CA ASN A 276 -8.33 -5.57 2.38
C ASN A 276 -7.31 -5.10 1.34
N PHE A 277 -6.44 -4.14 1.68
CA PHE A 277 -5.35 -3.74 0.79
C PHE A 277 -4.39 -4.91 0.54
N PHE A 278 -3.99 -5.66 1.56
CA PHE A 278 -3.13 -6.83 1.37
C PHE A 278 -3.82 -7.92 0.53
N ALA A 279 -5.08 -8.20 0.78
CA ALA A 279 -5.87 -9.15 0.00
C ALA A 279 -6.02 -8.69 -1.46
N ALA A 280 -6.40 -7.42 -1.66
CA ALA A 280 -6.59 -6.83 -2.98
C ALA A 280 -5.30 -6.77 -3.81
N ASN A 281 -4.11 -6.77 -3.19
CA ASN A 281 -2.84 -6.77 -3.90
C ASN A 281 -2.36 -8.16 -4.33
N ALA A 282 -3.08 -9.22 -3.99
CA ALA A 282 -2.73 -10.58 -4.42
C ALA A 282 -2.65 -10.68 -5.95
N PHE A 283 -3.53 -9.97 -6.68
CA PHE A 283 -3.52 -9.93 -8.15
C PHE A 283 -2.23 -9.31 -8.73
N LEU A 284 -1.57 -8.40 -8.01
CA LEU A 284 -0.25 -7.86 -8.39
C LEU A 284 0.91 -8.78 -7.99
N GLY A 285 0.61 -9.98 -7.51
CA GLY A 285 1.60 -10.97 -7.11
C GLY A 285 2.39 -10.60 -5.84
N VAL A 286 1.84 -9.75 -4.95
CA VAL A 286 2.55 -9.29 -3.73
C VAL A 286 2.99 -10.46 -2.84
N ASN A 287 2.24 -11.56 -2.84
CA ASN A 287 2.58 -12.77 -2.07
C ASN A 287 3.74 -13.59 -2.68
N HIS A 288 4.22 -13.22 -3.87
CA HIS A 288 5.33 -13.89 -4.55
C HIS A 288 6.59 -13.04 -4.46
N LEU A 289 7.48 -13.39 -3.54
CA LEU A 289 8.75 -12.69 -3.35
C LEU A 289 9.71 -12.99 -4.51
N PRO A 290 10.36 -11.98 -5.11
CA PRO A 290 11.31 -12.18 -6.19
C PRO A 290 12.58 -12.90 -5.69
N SER A 291 12.91 -12.75 -4.41
CA SER A 291 14.10 -13.32 -3.76
C SER A 291 14.09 -13.04 -2.26
N LEU A 292 15.17 -13.39 -1.57
CA LEU A 292 15.46 -12.94 -0.20
C LEU A 292 16.38 -11.71 -0.13
N ASN A 293 16.74 -11.11 -1.27
CA ASN A 293 17.50 -9.87 -1.29
C ASN A 293 16.57 -8.70 -0.94
N LEU A 294 16.86 -7.97 0.12
CA LEU A 294 16.00 -6.90 0.64
C LEU A 294 15.82 -5.77 -0.39
N ASN A 295 16.87 -5.42 -1.14
CA ASN A 295 16.75 -4.42 -2.22
C ASN A 295 15.71 -4.87 -3.25
N ALA A 296 15.76 -6.14 -3.69
CA ALA A 296 14.82 -6.66 -4.67
C ALA A 296 13.39 -6.70 -4.14
N ILE A 297 13.21 -7.11 -2.88
CA ILE A 297 11.89 -7.14 -2.23
C ILE A 297 11.32 -5.72 -2.12
N GLN A 298 12.11 -4.79 -1.55
CA GLN A 298 11.65 -3.41 -1.34
C GLN A 298 11.37 -2.70 -2.66
N THR A 299 12.22 -2.88 -3.67
CA THR A 299 12.01 -2.30 -5.00
C THR A 299 10.73 -2.86 -5.62
N MET A 300 10.52 -4.18 -5.55
CA MET A 300 9.30 -4.80 -6.07
C MET A 300 8.05 -4.27 -5.34
N LEU A 301 8.08 -4.14 -4.02
CA LEU A 301 6.97 -3.56 -3.26
C LEU A 301 6.66 -2.13 -3.71
N SER A 302 7.69 -1.31 -3.92
CA SER A 302 7.50 0.08 -4.38
C SER A 302 6.88 0.15 -5.77
N LEU A 303 7.30 -0.72 -6.70
CA LEU A 303 6.73 -0.77 -8.04
C LEU A 303 5.31 -1.33 -8.06
N ARG A 304 5.00 -2.29 -7.19
CA ARG A 304 3.65 -2.82 -7.02
C ARG A 304 2.71 -1.81 -6.35
N LEU A 305 3.22 -1.00 -5.43
CA LEU A 305 2.46 0.11 -4.86
C LEU A 305 2.08 1.12 -5.97
N LEU A 306 3.02 1.44 -6.86
CA LEU A 306 2.73 2.27 -8.03
C LEU A 306 1.70 1.61 -8.96
N ALA A 307 1.87 0.32 -9.26
CA ALA A 307 0.92 -0.46 -10.07
C ALA A 307 -0.49 -0.46 -9.46
N PHE A 308 -0.59 -0.63 -8.14
CA PHE A 308 -1.87 -0.52 -7.43
C PHE A 308 -2.54 0.83 -7.65
N HIS A 309 -1.79 1.92 -7.48
CA HIS A 309 -2.35 3.26 -7.68
C HIS A 309 -2.77 3.53 -9.12
N VAL A 310 -2.08 2.96 -10.10
CA VAL A 310 -2.49 3.05 -11.52
C VAL A 310 -3.85 2.37 -11.72
N VAL A 311 -4.01 1.14 -11.24
CA VAL A 311 -5.28 0.40 -11.36
C VAL A 311 -6.39 1.05 -10.54
N ASP A 312 -6.10 1.52 -9.33
CA ASP A 312 -7.09 2.18 -8.47
C ASP A 312 -7.54 3.54 -9.04
N ASN A 313 -6.64 4.30 -9.67
CA ASN A 313 -7.01 5.54 -10.34
C ASN A 313 -7.85 5.28 -11.60
N CYS A 314 -7.51 4.26 -12.40
CA CYS A 314 -8.31 3.84 -13.53
C CYS A 314 -9.78 3.57 -13.12
N ARG A 315 -10.00 2.97 -11.96
CA ARG A 315 -11.33 2.78 -11.37
C ARG A 315 -12.12 4.09 -11.20
N HIS A 316 -11.43 5.16 -10.79
CA HIS A 316 -12.05 6.47 -10.64
C HIS A 316 -12.35 7.11 -11.99
N ASP A 317 -11.45 6.96 -12.96
CA ASP A 317 -11.61 7.51 -14.30
C ASP A 317 -12.74 6.82 -15.08
N LEU A 318 -12.98 5.54 -14.83
CA LEU A 318 -14.10 4.77 -15.41
C LEU A 318 -15.49 5.26 -14.93
N GLY A 319 -15.54 6.12 -13.90
CA GLY A 319 -16.77 6.77 -13.44
C GLY A 319 -17.48 6.06 -12.28
N ALA A 320 -18.62 6.63 -11.85
CA ALA A 320 -19.31 6.28 -10.61
C ALA A 320 -19.69 4.80 -10.48
N ALA A 321 -20.03 4.14 -11.58
CA ALA A 321 -20.40 2.71 -11.58
C ALA A 321 -19.24 1.81 -11.17
N TYR A 322 -18.01 2.24 -11.45
CA TYR A 322 -16.79 1.46 -11.16
C TYR A 322 -16.11 1.86 -9.84
N GLN A 323 -16.36 3.04 -9.32
CA GLN A 323 -15.76 3.53 -8.06
C GLN A 323 -16.06 2.63 -6.84
N LYS A 324 -17.18 1.90 -6.86
CA LYS A 324 -17.56 0.96 -5.80
C LYS A 324 -16.88 -0.41 -5.92
N LYS A 325 -16.28 -0.73 -7.07
CA LYS A 325 -15.58 -1.99 -7.32
C LYS A 325 -14.21 -1.99 -6.63
N THR A 326 -13.67 -3.16 -6.35
CA THR A 326 -12.29 -3.29 -5.86
C THR A 326 -11.28 -3.14 -7.00
N PRO A 327 -10.04 -2.71 -6.76
CA PRO A 327 -9.00 -2.69 -7.79
C PRO A 327 -8.77 -4.05 -8.46
N GLU A 328 -8.87 -5.15 -7.71
CA GLU A 328 -8.80 -6.52 -8.24
C GLU A 328 -9.93 -6.81 -9.24
N LEU A 329 -11.15 -6.37 -8.94
CA LEU A 329 -12.28 -6.56 -9.85
C LEU A 329 -12.10 -5.74 -11.13
N ILE A 330 -11.60 -4.51 -11.03
CA ILE A 330 -11.24 -3.68 -12.20
C ILE A 330 -10.17 -4.39 -13.03
N HIS A 331 -9.13 -4.92 -12.40
CA HIS A 331 -8.10 -5.69 -13.10
C HIS A 331 -8.72 -6.87 -13.85
N ARG A 332 -9.54 -7.67 -13.18
CA ARG A 332 -10.20 -8.84 -13.80
C ARG A 332 -11.13 -8.46 -14.97
N GLU A 333 -11.82 -7.33 -14.88
CA GLU A 333 -12.79 -6.91 -15.91
C GLU A 333 -12.14 -6.20 -17.10
N PHE A 334 -11.00 -5.53 -16.91
CA PHE A 334 -10.38 -4.68 -17.95
C PHE A 334 -9.00 -5.16 -18.41
N VAL A 335 -8.40 -6.13 -17.72
CA VAL A 335 -7.06 -6.63 -18.02
C VAL A 335 -7.08 -8.12 -18.35
N ASP A 336 -7.75 -8.93 -17.50
CA ASP A 336 -7.76 -10.38 -17.69
C ASP A 336 -8.54 -10.77 -18.96
N GLY A 337 -7.88 -11.54 -19.83
CA GLY A 337 -8.48 -12.04 -21.08
C GLY A 337 -8.58 -11.00 -22.20
N VAL A 338 -8.22 -9.75 -21.95
CA VAL A 338 -8.16 -8.74 -23.00
C VAL A 338 -6.95 -9.01 -23.89
N GLN A 339 -7.21 -8.99 -25.20
CA GLN A 339 -6.16 -9.11 -26.20
C GLN A 339 -5.88 -7.75 -26.85
N GLY A 340 -4.69 -7.56 -27.36
CA GLY A 340 -4.34 -6.31 -28.00
C GLY A 340 -3.11 -6.42 -28.88
N ARG A 341 -2.90 -5.37 -29.65
CA ARG A 341 -1.71 -5.20 -30.47
C ARG A 341 -1.21 -3.78 -30.36
N VAL A 342 0.10 -3.62 -30.22
CA VAL A 342 0.77 -2.32 -30.17
C VAL A 342 1.61 -2.15 -31.42
N GLN A 343 1.39 -1.06 -32.16
CA GLN A 343 2.09 -0.76 -33.40
C GLN A 343 2.69 0.64 -33.39
N LEU A 344 3.92 0.78 -33.85
CA LEU A 344 4.54 2.07 -34.08
C LEU A 344 4.23 2.54 -35.50
N ARG A 345 3.57 3.69 -35.65
CA ARG A 345 3.27 4.32 -36.93
C ARG A 345 3.77 5.78 -36.93
N GLY A 346 5.00 5.98 -37.38
CA GLY A 346 5.61 7.31 -37.36
C GLY A 346 5.72 7.88 -35.95
N ASN A 347 5.03 8.99 -35.70
CA ASN A 347 4.99 9.65 -34.38
C ASN A 347 3.85 9.17 -33.48
N LEU A 348 3.19 8.07 -33.83
CA LEU A 348 2.04 7.53 -33.13
C LEU A 348 2.31 6.08 -32.71
N ILE A 349 1.93 5.74 -31.48
CA ILE A 349 1.78 4.36 -31.03
C ILE A 349 0.30 4.03 -30.99
N GLU A 350 -0.11 3.13 -31.87
CA GLU A 350 -1.47 2.63 -31.96
C GLU A 350 -1.63 1.39 -31.10
N VAL A 351 -2.63 1.40 -30.22
CA VAL A 351 -3.01 0.30 -29.34
C VAL A 351 -4.39 -0.19 -29.76
N SER A 352 -4.44 -1.34 -30.42
CA SER A 352 -5.71 -2.00 -30.78
C SER A 352 -6.10 -2.97 -29.67
N ILE A 353 -7.32 -2.88 -29.18
CA ILE A 353 -7.87 -3.67 -28.08
C ILE A 353 -9.01 -4.54 -28.62
N TYR A 354 -8.96 -5.83 -28.29
CA TYR A 354 -9.93 -6.84 -28.72
C TYR A 354 -10.53 -7.54 -27.49
N GLY A 355 -11.83 -7.80 -27.55
CA GLY A 355 -12.51 -8.62 -26.54
C GLY A 355 -12.63 -7.97 -25.15
N CYS A 356 -12.66 -6.65 -25.09
CA CYS A 356 -12.89 -5.93 -23.83
C CYS A 356 -14.37 -6.04 -23.43
N ALA A 357 -14.67 -6.75 -22.35
CA ALA A 357 -16.04 -6.94 -21.86
C ALA A 357 -16.77 -5.62 -21.52
N HIS A 358 -16.00 -4.58 -21.19
CA HIS A 358 -16.51 -3.25 -20.85
C HIS A 358 -16.01 -2.19 -21.85
N GLU A 359 -16.00 -2.54 -23.13
CA GLU A 359 -15.51 -1.70 -24.23
C GLU A 359 -16.06 -0.28 -24.19
N THR A 360 -17.38 -0.11 -24.04
CA THR A 360 -18.02 1.21 -24.02
C THR A 360 -17.43 2.13 -22.94
N ALA A 361 -17.18 1.59 -21.75
CA ALA A 361 -16.60 2.37 -20.65
C ALA A 361 -15.11 2.70 -20.91
N ALA A 362 -14.35 1.75 -21.41
CA ALA A 362 -12.94 1.95 -21.77
C ALA A 362 -12.80 2.93 -22.95
N ALA A 363 -13.60 2.76 -23.99
CA ALA A 363 -13.61 3.65 -25.16
C ALA A 363 -14.00 5.09 -24.80
N ALA A 364 -14.95 5.28 -23.89
CA ALA A 364 -15.34 6.60 -23.40
C ALA A 364 -14.17 7.40 -22.84
N ILE A 365 -13.17 6.73 -22.26
CA ILE A 365 -11.96 7.36 -21.71
C ILE A 365 -10.87 7.47 -22.77
N LEU A 366 -10.57 6.36 -23.43
CA LEU A 366 -9.36 6.18 -24.23
C LEU A 366 -9.49 6.69 -25.67
N THR A 367 -10.71 6.73 -26.22
CA THR A 367 -10.92 7.27 -27.57
C THR A 367 -10.66 8.78 -27.59
N ASN A 368 -9.82 9.22 -28.53
CA ASN A 368 -9.35 10.60 -28.65
C ASN A 368 -8.71 11.13 -27.36
N LEU A 369 -7.98 10.26 -26.64
CA LEU A 369 -7.31 10.62 -25.37
C LEU A 369 -6.34 11.80 -25.57
N ASP A 370 -5.60 11.81 -26.69
CA ASP A 370 -4.69 12.90 -27.06
C ASP A 370 -5.42 14.26 -27.11
N THR A 371 -6.55 14.32 -27.80
CA THR A 371 -7.37 15.54 -27.88
C THR A 371 -7.96 15.96 -26.53
N LYS A 372 -8.34 14.99 -25.68
CA LYS A 372 -8.83 15.26 -24.32
C LYS A 372 -7.74 15.84 -23.43
N LEU A 373 -6.52 15.31 -23.50
CA LEU A 373 -5.36 15.82 -22.79
C LEU A 373 -5.01 17.24 -23.22
N GLU A 374 -4.96 17.51 -24.54
CA GLU A 374 -4.71 18.86 -25.07
C GLU A 374 -5.74 19.88 -24.58
N LYS A 375 -7.03 19.53 -24.59
CA LYS A 375 -8.11 20.38 -24.05
C LYS A 375 -7.96 20.64 -22.55
N ALA A 376 -7.37 19.70 -21.81
CA ALA A 376 -7.05 19.85 -20.39
C ALA A 376 -5.71 20.56 -20.13
N GLY A 377 -5.02 21.05 -21.18
CA GLY A 377 -3.70 21.71 -21.05
C GLY A 377 -2.56 20.72 -20.74
N VAL A 378 -2.75 19.43 -21.00
CA VAL A 378 -1.74 18.39 -20.79
C VAL A 378 -1.16 17.99 -22.15
N ASP A 379 0.18 17.99 -22.26
CA ASP A 379 0.87 17.50 -23.44
C ASP A 379 0.59 15.99 -23.62
N PRO A 380 -0.04 15.56 -24.73
CA PRO A 380 -0.32 14.16 -25.00
C PRO A 380 0.92 13.36 -25.42
N CYS A 381 2.05 14.02 -25.64
CA CYS A 381 3.30 13.38 -26.01
C CYS A 381 3.94 12.73 -24.78
N ILE A 382 4.29 11.45 -24.91
CA ILE A 382 4.82 10.67 -23.80
C ILE A 382 6.35 10.65 -23.87
N PRO A 383 7.08 11.29 -22.91
CA PRO A 383 8.52 11.47 -23.02
C PRO A 383 9.31 10.17 -23.13
N TRP A 384 8.92 9.14 -22.34
CA TRP A 384 9.62 7.85 -22.38
C TRP A 384 9.35 7.04 -23.65
N LEU A 385 8.37 7.43 -24.47
CA LEU A 385 8.07 6.84 -25.77
C LEU A 385 8.71 7.64 -26.91
N GLY A 386 9.69 8.50 -26.62
CA GLY A 386 10.34 9.38 -27.59
C GLY A 386 9.40 10.49 -28.08
N ASN A 387 8.64 11.07 -27.16
CA ASN A 387 7.63 12.10 -27.41
C ASN A 387 6.57 11.69 -28.43
N ARG A 388 6.16 10.43 -28.41
CA ARG A 388 5.07 9.91 -29.25
C ARG A 388 3.74 9.98 -28.52
N ARG A 389 2.67 10.05 -29.32
CA ARG A 389 1.30 10.00 -28.82
C ARG A 389 0.77 8.56 -28.81
N LEU A 390 -0.21 8.30 -27.94
CA LEU A 390 -0.96 7.05 -27.91
C LEU A 390 -2.33 7.25 -28.58
N ARG A 391 -2.71 6.29 -29.41
CA ARG A 391 -4.07 6.19 -29.93
C ARG A 391 -4.63 4.81 -29.65
N PHE A 392 -5.87 4.77 -29.16
CA PHE A 392 -6.56 3.53 -28.83
C PHE A 392 -7.68 3.28 -29.83
N THR A 393 -7.78 2.04 -30.29
CA THR A 393 -8.88 1.53 -31.14
C THR A 393 -9.45 0.28 -30.49
N PHE A 394 -10.74 0.12 -30.59
CA PHE A 394 -11.47 -1.03 -30.03
C PHE A 394 -12.11 -1.83 -31.19
N HIS A 395 -12.11 -3.18 -31.04
CA HIS A 395 -12.58 -4.11 -32.06
C HIS A 395 -13.35 -5.28 -31.45
#